data_3b10381c83aed1cd3d983294dc515fff
#
_entry.id   3b10381c83aed1cd3d983294dc515fff
#
_cell.length_a   1.000
_cell.length_b   1.000
_cell.length_c   1.000
_cell.angle_alpha   90.00
_cell.angle_beta   90.00
_cell.angle_gamma   90.00
#
_symmetry.space_group_name_H-M   'P 1'
#
loop_
_entity.id
_entity.type
_entity.pdbx_description
1 polymer ?
#
loop_
_entity_poly.entity_id
_entity_poly.type
_entity_poly.pdbx_seq_one_letter_code
_entity_poly.pdbx_strand_id
1 'polypeptide(L)'
;MTDAAPSDYVARGAPDGERDGREAGDEPEGLPDRLVVGAAVVLSSSIVALPSAPGGGSSVVARLGLVVGCLIVVVGVPPGARSRRVVASLCLAVLCLLGFVLGERANRSLLVDAGGPYTGWARIVDDPRSYRSSTWLLVEVNGERHEVWLRRSSQRTRAESLSAGEHVMISGERISLDPERRSRVAWQHTVGELRVEWLGDVADGGALARSSNRVRALVADGAALIGTPEDSLLRGLVIGDDLEQPPEMIERFRRSGLSHLTAVSGQNVTLVLAASSPLLRRLRTRARLLTTIGLIAWFVMITRFEPSILRAGTMAVLAAVGAHIGRERSPIRMLALAVVALVVIDPLITRSVGLWLSVGATAGVIGIGPRLLPGLARLGLLATPVAVTLGAQLGVAVPSLIAFGRLPLIGLIANLLAVPVAGVVMLVGLPACLLAGLTATFAPLVGSLILAPVALGVRWVDRIAAIGDRLEPASSIPGVLVTAVLGGAILGLARWNGDTTARRGAMNEAA
;
A
#
# COMPACT_ATOMS: atom_id res chain seq x y z
N MET A 1 -59.04 53.60 -25.94
CA MET A 1 -58.82 55.06 -26.04
C MET A 1 -57.34 55.26 -25.84
N THR A 2 -56.77 55.60 -26.94
CA THR A 2 -55.63 56.47 -27.27
C THR A 2 -54.28 55.97 -26.81
N ASP A 3 -53.46 55.42 -27.66
CA ASP A 3 -52.61 56.04 -28.69
C ASP A 3 -51.43 56.77 -28.09
N ALA A 4 -50.23 56.23 -28.30
CA ALA A 4 -49.11 56.90 -28.95
C ALA A 4 -47.79 56.16 -28.82
N ALA A 5 -47.25 55.68 -29.91
CA ALA A 5 -45.84 55.54 -30.21
C ALA A 5 -45.32 56.82 -30.85
N PRO A 6 -44.07 56.93 -31.28
CA PRO A 6 -42.76 56.54 -30.83
C PRO A 6 -41.78 57.75 -30.72
N SER A 7 -40.58 57.60 -30.21
CA SER A 7 -39.50 58.53 -30.58
C SER A 7 -38.10 57.86 -30.50
N ASP A 8 -37.48 57.93 -31.64
CA ASP A 8 -36.08 57.69 -31.95
C ASP A 8 -35.09 58.13 -30.84
N TYR A 9 -34.14 57.23 -30.50
CA TYR A 9 -32.90 57.63 -29.86
C TYR A 9 -31.70 57.17 -30.69
N VAL A 10 -31.06 58.16 -31.21
CA VAL A 10 -29.85 58.21 -32.02
C VAL A 10 -28.69 57.47 -31.34
N ALA A 11 -28.06 56.59 -32.07
CA ALA A 11 -26.76 55.97 -31.73
C ALA A 11 -25.70 57.05 -31.53
N ARG A 12 -25.10 57.10 -30.33
CA ARG A 12 -23.81 57.74 -30.09
C ARG A 12 -22.79 56.67 -29.80
N GLY A 13 -21.67 56.72 -30.57
CA GLY A 13 -20.55 55.82 -30.52
C GLY A 13 -19.95 55.70 -29.10
N ALA A 14 -19.68 54.49 -28.75
CA ALA A 14 -18.84 54.15 -27.59
C ALA A 14 -17.37 54.38 -27.97
N PRO A 15 -16.55 54.96 -27.09
CA PRO A 15 -15.12 55.04 -27.30
C PRO A 15 -14.47 53.65 -27.15
N ASP A 16 -13.44 53.42 -27.97
CA ASP A 16 -12.53 52.31 -27.90
C ASP A 16 -12.04 52.09 -26.47
N GLY A 17 -12.60 51.12 -25.76
CA GLY A 17 -12.09 50.67 -24.49
C GLY A 17 -10.85 49.81 -24.74
N GLU A 18 -9.74 50.28 -24.29
CA GLU A 18 -8.49 49.57 -24.07
C GLU A 18 -8.80 48.13 -23.60
N ARG A 19 -8.43 47.15 -24.42
CA ARG A 19 -8.32 45.76 -24.00
C ARG A 19 -7.20 45.75 -22.94
N ASP A 20 -7.62 45.86 -21.70
CA ASP A 20 -6.79 45.56 -20.54
C ASP A 20 -6.32 44.09 -20.70
N GLY A 21 -5.11 43.98 -21.27
CA GLY A 21 -4.35 42.74 -21.33
C GLY A 21 -3.94 42.39 -19.92
N ARG A 22 -4.89 41.89 -19.14
CA ARG A 22 -4.51 41.08 -17.97
C ARG A 22 -3.77 39.87 -18.52
N GLU A 23 -2.46 39.99 -18.58
CA GLU A 23 -1.54 38.86 -18.58
C GLU A 23 -2.06 37.88 -17.55
N ALA A 24 -2.58 36.76 -18.03
CA ALA A 24 -2.84 35.61 -17.20
C ALA A 24 -1.49 35.32 -16.52
N GLY A 25 -1.39 35.70 -15.25
CA GLY A 25 -0.18 35.49 -14.45
C GLY A 25 0.19 34.03 -14.60
N ASP A 26 1.38 33.83 -15.11
CA ASP A 26 2.05 32.54 -15.19
C ASP A 26 2.08 32.00 -13.76
N GLU A 27 1.04 31.23 -13.38
CA GLU A 27 1.14 30.41 -12.18
C GLU A 27 2.36 29.52 -12.42
N PRO A 28 3.30 29.47 -11.48
CA PRO A 28 4.51 28.68 -11.67
C PRO A 28 4.10 27.25 -11.98
N GLU A 29 4.24 26.84 -13.24
CA GLU A 29 4.00 25.48 -13.69
C GLU A 29 4.74 24.54 -12.73
N GLY A 30 3.98 23.81 -11.90
CA GLY A 30 4.55 22.86 -10.97
C GLY A 30 5.37 21.84 -11.75
N LEU A 31 6.42 21.30 -11.13
CA LEU A 31 7.27 20.26 -11.72
C LEU A 31 6.42 19.19 -12.41
N PRO A 32 6.71 18.80 -13.65
CA PRO A 32 5.98 17.74 -14.36
C PRO A 32 5.96 16.44 -13.57
N ASP A 33 4.85 15.71 -13.59
CA ASP A 33 4.70 14.43 -12.87
C ASP A 33 5.83 13.43 -13.19
N ARG A 34 6.30 13.42 -14.44
CA ARG A 34 7.41 12.58 -14.90
C ARG A 34 8.69 12.81 -14.12
N LEU A 35 9.01 14.06 -13.77
CA LEU A 35 10.20 14.39 -13.00
C LEU A 35 10.08 13.91 -11.55
N VAL A 36 8.90 14.05 -10.94
CA VAL A 36 8.67 13.58 -9.55
C VAL A 36 8.72 12.06 -9.48
N VAL A 37 8.13 11.36 -10.47
CA VAL A 37 8.23 9.89 -10.58
C VAL A 37 9.68 9.45 -10.79
N GLY A 38 10.39 10.09 -11.71
CA GLY A 38 11.81 9.81 -11.96
C GLY A 38 12.66 10.00 -10.70
N ALA A 39 12.44 11.08 -9.95
CA ALA A 39 13.12 11.34 -8.69
C ALA A 39 12.87 10.23 -7.64
N ALA A 40 11.62 9.78 -7.50
CA ALA A 40 11.26 8.69 -6.60
C ALA A 40 11.97 7.37 -6.98
N VAL A 41 11.99 7.04 -8.28
CA VAL A 41 12.67 5.83 -8.79
C VAL A 41 14.17 5.91 -8.56
N VAL A 42 14.80 7.06 -8.86
CA VAL A 42 16.25 7.26 -8.68
C VAL A 42 16.64 7.15 -7.21
N LEU A 43 15.92 7.85 -6.32
CA LEU A 43 16.20 7.83 -4.89
C LEU A 43 16.08 6.41 -4.32
N SER A 44 14.99 5.71 -4.62
CA SER A 44 14.75 4.35 -4.14
C SER A 44 15.78 3.37 -4.68
N SER A 45 16.10 3.46 -5.97
CA SER A 45 17.07 2.55 -6.62
C SER A 45 18.50 2.77 -6.14
N SER A 46 18.90 4.01 -5.84
CA SER A 46 20.23 4.30 -5.31
C SER A 46 20.45 3.71 -3.91
N ILE A 47 19.39 3.66 -3.09
CA ILE A 47 19.45 2.99 -1.77
C ILE A 47 19.57 1.47 -1.93
N VAL A 48 18.75 0.86 -2.79
CA VAL A 48 18.73 -0.60 -3.00
C VAL A 48 20.02 -1.08 -3.70
N ALA A 49 20.69 -0.20 -4.46
CA ALA A 49 21.95 -0.54 -5.14
C ALA A 49 23.12 -0.79 -4.18
N LEU A 50 23.00 -0.35 -2.91
CA LEU A 50 24.02 -0.61 -1.90
C LEU A 50 23.98 -2.07 -1.43
N PRO A 51 25.13 -2.77 -1.33
CA PRO A 51 25.17 -4.11 -0.78
C PRO A 51 24.77 -4.11 0.70
N SER A 52 24.00 -5.11 1.09
CA SER A 52 23.53 -5.28 2.48
C SER A 52 24.61 -5.83 3.40
N ALA A 53 25.73 -6.31 2.82
CA ALA A 53 26.86 -6.88 3.54
C ALA A 53 28.17 -6.60 2.78
N PRO A 54 29.31 -6.57 3.47
CA PRO A 54 30.62 -6.51 2.84
C PRO A 54 30.79 -7.67 1.84
N GLY A 55 31.11 -7.36 0.57
CA GLY A 55 31.25 -8.36 -0.50
C GLY A 55 29.99 -8.75 -1.25
N GLY A 56 28.81 -8.27 -0.84
CA GLY A 56 27.56 -8.46 -1.58
C GLY A 56 27.49 -7.58 -2.84
N GLY A 57 27.16 -8.18 -3.99
CA GLY A 57 26.94 -7.44 -5.24
C GLY A 57 25.65 -6.59 -5.17
N SER A 58 25.65 -5.41 -5.79
CA SER A 58 24.41 -4.64 -5.97
C SER A 58 23.44 -5.42 -6.89
N SER A 59 22.15 -5.38 -6.54
CA SER A 59 21.13 -6.09 -7.32
C SER A 59 21.04 -5.52 -8.75
N VAL A 60 20.98 -6.39 -9.76
CA VAL A 60 20.80 -6.00 -11.17
C VAL A 60 19.53 -5.16 -11.34
N VAL A 61 18.49 -5.49 -10.60
CA VAL A 61 17.20 -4.77 -10.60
C VAL A 61 17.37 -3.32 -10.14
N ALA A 62 18.16 -3.09 -9.09
CA ALA A 62 18.42 -1.75 -8.59
C ALA A 62 19.22 -0.91 -9.58
N ARG A 63 20.21 -1.52 -10.27
CA ARG A 63 20.96 -0.84 -11.34
C ARG A 63 20.07 -0.48 -12.52
N LEU A 64 19.21 -1.41 -12.95
CA LEU A 64 18.23 -1.15 -14.01
C LEU A 64 17.23 -0.06 -13.59
N GLY A 65 16.72 -0.10 -12.37
CA GLY A 65 15.84 0.93 -11.82
C GLY A 65 16.50 2.32 -11.82
N LEU A 66 17.77 2.40 -11.44
CA LEU A 66 18.55 3.64 -11.49
C LEU A 66 18.68 4.18 -12.91
N VAL A 67 19.02 3.32 -13.88
CA VAL A 67 19.12 3.70 -15.30
C VAL A 67 17.77 4.17 -15.84
N VAL A 68 16.69 3.45 -15.55
CA VAL A 68 15.33 3.82 -15.97
C VAL A 68 14.90 5.14 -15.35
N GLY A 69 15.15 5.35 -14.06
CA GLY A 69 14.84 6.60 -13.38
C GLY A 69 15.61 7.79 -13.96
N CYS A 70 16.90 7.63 -14.20
CA CYS A 70 17.72 8.63 -14.89
C CYS A 70 17.19 8.95 -16.28
N LEU A 71 16.80 7.93 -17.05
CA LEU A 71 16.24 8.10 -18.38
C LEU A 71 14.91 8.86 -18.35
N ILE A 72 14.02 8.54 -17.41
CA ILE A 72 12.74 9.25 -17.23
C ILE A 72 12.97 10.74 -16.94
N VAL A 73 13.93 11.07 -16.08
CA VAL A 73 14.27 12.47 -15.76
C VAL A 73 14.85 13.19 -16.98
N VAL A 74 15.80 12.56 -17.68
CA VAL A 74 16.46 13.18 -18.84
C VAL A 74 15.48 13.39 -20.01
N VAL A 75 14.64 12.39 -20.31
CA VAL A 75 13.64 12.46 -21.39
C VAL A 75 12.49 13.41 -21.02
N GLY A 76 12.18 13.55 -19.71
CA GLY A 76 11.14 14.45 -19.22
C GLY A 76 11.48 15.95 -19.37
N VAL A 77 12.75 16.32 -19.64
CA VAL A 77 13.16 17.71 -19.85
C VAL A 77 13.00 18.09 -21.32
N PRO A 78 12.22 19.16 -21.67
CA PRO A 78 11.98 19.56 -23.05
C PRO A 78 13.27 19.83 -23.82
N PRO A 79 13.35 19.46 -25.11
CA PRO A 79 14.48 19.81 -25.95
C PRO A 79 14.54 21.34 -26.16
N GLY A 80 15.72 21.94 -25.99
CA GLY A 80 15.95 23.38 -26.25
C GLY A 80 16.45 24.19 -25.07
N ALA A 81 16.25 23.74 -23.81
CA ALA A 81 16.70 24.47 -22.63
C ALA A 81 17.97 23.84 -22.02
N ARG A 82 19.17 24.23 -22.48
CA ARG A 82 20.45 23.75 -21.91
C ARG A 82 20.52 23.95 -20.40
N SER A 83 20.08 25.11 -19.88
CA SER A 83 20.05 25.42 -18.44
C SER A 83 19.14 24.44 -17.67
N ARG A 84 17.96 24.11 -18.19
CA ARG A 84 17.04 23.16 -17.54
C ARG A 84 17.61 21.75 -17.49
N ARG A 85 18.34 21.31 -18.53
CA ARG A 85 19.02 20.01 -18.53
C ARG A 85 20.14 19.94 -17.51
N VAL A 86 20.95 21.02 -17.39
CA VAL A 86 21.99 21.09 -16.38
C VAL A 86 21.40 21.03 -14.97
N VAL A 87 20.34 21.80 -14.70
CA VAL A 87 19.63 21.77 -13.39
C VAL A 87 19.07 20.36 -13.14
N ALA A 88 18.41 19.73 -14.12
CA ALA A 88 17.88 18.37 -13.95
C ALA A 88 18.99 17.33 -13.67
N SER A 89 20.14 17.46 -14.34
CA SER A 89 21.29 16.57 -14.09
C SER A 89 21.89 16.78 -12.69
N LEU A 90 21.99 18.03 -12.24
CA LEU A 90 22.44 18.34 -10.88
C LEU A 90 21.45 17.81 -9.83
N CYS A 91 20.16 18.02 -10.02
CA CYS A 91 19.12 17.45 -9.12
C CYS A 91 19.21 15.92 -9.07
N LEU A 92 19.42 15.27 -10.22
CA LEU A 92 19.62 13.84 -10.31
C LEU A 92 20.84 13.37 -9.52
N ALA A 93 21.98 14.04 -9.69
CA ALA A 93 23.20 13.74 -8.95
C ALA A 93 23.00 13.90 -7.43
N VAL A 94 22.32 14.97 -7.01
CA VAL A 94 21.98 15.20 -5.59
C VAL A 94 21.07 14.10 -5.06
N LEU A 95 20.06 13.67 -5.83
CA LEU A 95 19.17 12.57 -5.42
C LEU A 95 19.91 11.23 -5.31
N CYS A 96 20.81 10.94 -6.25
CA CYS A 96 21.67 9.75 -6.17
C CYS A 96 22.56 9.78 -4.94
N LEU A 97 23.21 10.92 -4.68
CA LEU A 97 24.06 11.11 -3.51
C LEU A 97 23.26 10.99 -2.21
N LEU A 98 22.09 11.62 -2.15
CA LEU A 98 21.19 11.53 -0.99
C LEU A 98 20.78 10.08 -0.74
N GLY A 99 20.34 9.36 -1.77
CA GLY A 99 19.98 7.95 -1.67
C GLY A 99 21.16 7.10 -1.20
N PHE A 100 22.35 7.35 -1.73
CA PHE A 100 23.57 6.68 -1.29
C PHE A 100 23.85 6.93 0.20
N VAL A 101 23.84 8.19 0.64
CA VAL A 101 24.11 8.57 2.03
C VAL A 101 23.05 7.99 2.99
N LEU A 102 21.78 8.07 2.63
CA LEU A 102 20.69 7.51 3.44
C LEU A 102 20.81 5.98 3.53
N GLY A 103 21.05 5.32 2.41
CA GLY A 103 21.21 3.86 2.38
C GLY A 103 22.45 3.39 3.15
N GLU A 104 23.57 4.08 3.04
CA GLU A 104 24.79 3.77 3.78
C GLU A 104 24.60 3.92 5.29
N ARG A 105 23.96 5.01 5.74
CA ARG A 105 23.62 5.20 7.17
C ARG A 105 22.70 4.10 7.67
N ALA A 106 21.66 3.77 6.91
CA ALA A 106 20.71 2.73 7.27
C ALA A 106 21.35 1.33 7.28
N ASN A 107 22.28 1.05 6.37
CA ASN A 107 23.03 -0.21 6.38
C ASN A 107 23.99 -0.29 7.56
N ARG A 108 24.66 0.80 7.92
CA ARG A 108 25.55 0.83 9.09
C ARG A 108 24.80 0.56 10.39
N SER A 109 23.55 1.01 10.52
CA SER A 109 22.74 0.72 11.70
C SER A 109 22.39 -0.76 11.86
N LEU A 110 22.47 -1.55 10.78
CA LEU A 110 22.30 -3.01 10.81
C LEU A 110 23.59 -3.80 11.14
N LEU A 111 24.74 -3.13 11.13
CA LEU A 111 26.05 -3.75 11.34
C LEU A 111 26.56 -3.60 12.79
N VAL A 112 25.66 -3.30 13.70
CA VAL A 112 26.02 -3.22 15.12
C VAL A 112 26.41 -4.62 15.61
N ASP A 113 27.49 -4.69 16.37
CA ASP A 113 27.90 -5.93 17.04
C ASP A 113 27.00 -6.16 18.26
N ALA A 114 25.88 -6.82 17.98
CA ALA A 114 24.81 -7.09 18.94
C ALA A 114 25.04 -8.43 19.67
N GLY A 115 26.29 -8.91 19.79
CA GLY A 115 26.60 -10.19 20.40
C GLY A 115 26.66 -10.15 21.93
N GLY A 116 26.50 -11.33 22.57
CA GLY A 116 26.70 -11.55 24.00
C GLY A 116 25.43 -11.73 24.82
N PRO A 117 25.60 -12.04 26.12
CA PRO A 117 24.48 -12.32 27.02
C PRO A 117 23.64 -11.07 27.26
N TYR A 118 22.35 -11.28 27.41
CA TYR A 118 21.37 -10.24 27.73
C TYR A 118 20.38 -10.74 28.76
N THR A 119 20.12 -9.92 29.77
CA THR A 119 19.04 -10.13 30.73
C THR A 119 18.40 -8.78 31.02
N GLY A 120 17.11 -8.63 30.69
CA GLY A 120 16.43 -7.37 30.87
C GLY A 120 15.07 -7.32 30.17
N TRP A 121 14.45 -6.14 30.14
CA TRP A 121 13.19 -5.89 29.49
C TRP A 121 13.37 -5.74 27.99
N ALA A 122 12.58 -6.50 27.23
CA ALA A 122 12.48 -6.38 25.79
C ALA A 122 11.06 -5.95 25.39
N ARG A 123 10.93 -5.00 24.49
CA ARG A 123 9.65 -4.57 23.95
C ARG A 123 9.27 -5.44 22.76
N ILE A 124 8.06 -5.97 22.76
CA ILE A 124 7.51 -6.69 21.61
C ILE A 124 7.21 -5.69 20.49
N VAL A 125 7.80 -5.88 19.33
CA VAL A 125 7.66 -4.96 18.18
C VAL A 125 6.46 -5.33 17.33
N ASP A 126 6.27 -6.62 17.06
CA ASP A 126 5.17 -7.17 16.26
C ASP A 126 4.50 -8.32 17.00
N ASP A 127 3.25 -8.62 16.67
CA ASP A 127 2.51 -9.71 17.32
C ASP A 127 3.20 -11.07 17.04
N PRO A 128 3.23 -11.99 18.02
CA PRO A 128 3.87 -13.30 17.88
C PRO A 128 3.26 -14.12 16.75
N ARG A 129 4.10 -14.75 15.92
CA ARG A 129 3.67 -15.62 14.81
C ARG A 129 3.96 -17.08 15.12
N SER A 130 2.91 -17.87 15.25
CA SER A 130 3.01 -19.30 15.55
C SER A 130 3.17 -20.13 14.30
N TYR A 131 4.20 -20.97 14.27
CA TYR A 131 4.46 -22.00 13.28
C TYR A 131 4.26 -23.37 13.91
N ARG A 132 4.22 -24.44 13.09
CA ARG A 132 3.99 -25.82 13.61
C ARG A 132 4.88 -26.20 14.81
N SER A 133 6.16 -25.85 14.77
CA SER A 133 7.16 -26.25 15.76
C SER A 133 7.81 -25.10 16.53
N SER A 134 7.49 -23.85 16.23
CA SER A 134 8.12 -22.67 16.82
C SER A 134 7.20 -21.46 16.80
N THR A 135 7.46 -20.52 17.71
CA THR A 135 6.82 -19.18 17.68
C THR A 135 7.90 -18.14 17.45
N TRP A 136 7.68 -17.30 16.46
CA TRP A 136 8.55 -16.20 16.12
C TRP A 136 8.06 -14.91 16.77
N LEU A 137 9.00 -14.10 17.28
CA LEU A 137 8.74 -12.76 17.77
C LEU A 137 9.82 -11.81 17.24
N LEU A 138 9.45 -10.56 17.10
CA LEU A 138 10.39 -9.45 16.90
C LEU A 138 10.41 -8.62 18.17
N VAL A 139 11.57 -8.53 18.82
CA VAL A 139 11.75 -7.80 20.08
C VAL A 139 12.74 -6.66 19.91
N GLU A 140 12.55 -5.60 20.67
CA GLU A 140 13.48 -4.47 20.74
C GLU A 140 14.16 -4.45 22.12
N VAL A 141 15.47 -4.49 22.09
CA VAL A 141 16.36 -4.51 23.25
C VAL A 141 17.34 -3.35 23.09
N ASN A 142 17.36 -2.41 24.03
CA ASN A 142 18.26 -1.25 24.01
C ASN A 142 18.19 -0.43 22.69
N GLY A 143 17.02 -0.38 22.03
CA GLY A 143 16.84 0.30 20.75
C GLY A 143 17.22 -0.52 19.52
N GLU A 144 17.66 -1.77 19.69
CA GLU A 144 18.01 -2.69 18.61
C GLU A 144 16.97 -3.80 18.50
N ARG A 145 16.59 -4.16 17.27
CA ARG A 145 15.59 -5.21 17.02
C ARG A 145 16.25 -6.55 16.78
N HIS A 146 15.75 -7.55 17.48
CA HIS A 146 16.21 -8.94 17.40
C HIS A 146 15.03 -9.85 17.10
N GLU A 147 15.24 -10.83 16.21
CA GLU A 147 14.29 -11.93 16.07
C GLU A 147 14.51 -12.99 17.13
N VAL A 148 13.42 -13.59 17.61
CA VAL A 148 13.38 -14.63 18.62
C VAL A 148 12.64 -15.82 18.06
N TRP A 149 13.20 -17.02 18.21
CA TRP A 149 12.59 -18.28 17.80
C TRP A 149 12.40 -19.20 18.99
N LEU A 150 11.19 -19.31 19.50
CA LEU A 150 10.84 -20.14 20.63
C LEU A 150 10.37 -21.52 20.17
N ARG A 151 11.03 -22.57 20.65
CA ARG A 151 10.69 -23.97 20.30
C ARG A 151 10.11 -24.75 21.48
N ARG A 152 10.41 -24.36 22.72
CA ARG A 152 9.90 -25.01 23.93
C ARG A 152 8.41 -24.70 24.10
N SER A 153 7.59 -25.73 24.35
CA SER A 153 6.14 -25.61 24.48
C SER A 153 5.71 -24.52 25.48
N SER A 154 6.28 -24.52 26.70
CA SER A 154 5.96 -23.55 27.76
C SER A 154 6.28 -22.09 27.36
N GLN A 155 7.38 -21.88 26.64
CA GLN A 155 7.73 -20.56 26.15
C GLN A 155 6.83 -20.12 25.00
N ARG A 156 6.43 -21.04 24.12
CA ARG A 156 5.51 -20.76 23.01
C ARG A 156 4.15 -20.32 23.52
N THR A 157 3.52 -21.08 24.41
CA THR A 157 2.21 -20.73 24.98
C THR A 157 2.26 -19.35 25.66
N ARG A 158 3.34 -19.05 26.38
CA ARG A 158 3.51 -17.74 27.01
C ARG A 158 3.71 -16.62 25.97
N ALA A 159 4.46 -16.88 24.92
CA ALA A 159 4.69 -15.91 23.85
C ALA A 159 3.41 -15.62 23.05
N GLU A 160 2.57 -16.61 22.83
CA GLU A 160 1.28 -16.49 22.12
C GLU A 160 0.28 -15.57 22.82
N SER A 161 0.45 -15.34 24.14
CA SER A 161 -0.37 -14.37 24.89
C SER A 161 0.15 -12.93 24.84
N LEU A 162 1.33 -12.70 24.26
CA LEU A 162 1.94 -11.37 24.15
C LEU A 162 1.37 -10.60 22.96
N SER A 163 1.39 -9.28 23.08
CA SER A 163 0.96 -8.38 22.02
C SER A 163 2.01 -7.31 21.73
N ALA A 164 2.02 -6.80 20.52
CA ALA A 164 2.94 -5.72 20.16
C ALA A 164 2.79 -4.49 21.08
N GLY A 165 3.93 -3.93 21.46
CA GLY A 165 4.05 -2.82 22.40
C GLY A 165 4.15 -3.20 23.86
N GLU A 166 3.89 -4.45 24.23
CA GLU A 166 4.14 -4.96 25.58
C GLU A 166 5.64 -5.19 25.83
N HIS A 167 6.01 -5.27 27.10
CA HIS A 167 7.37 -5.55 27.52
C HIS A 167 7.40 -6.90 28.21
N VAL A 168 8.44 -7.67 27.94
CA VAL A 168 8.66 -8.97 28.57
C VAL A 168 10.10 -9.06 29.10
N MET A 169 10.28 -9.60 30.29
CA MET A 169 11.60 -9.87 30.84
C MET A 169 12.18 -11.08 30.12
N ILE A 170 13.36 -10.92 29.52
CA ILE A 170 14.02 -11.98 28.74
C ILE A 170 15.44 -12.16 29.21
N SER A 171 15.89 -13.43 29.33
CA SER A 171 17.29 -13.78 29.45
C SER A 171 17.69 -14.71 28.31
N GLY A 172 18.87 -14.46 27.73
CA GLY A 172 19.39 -15.23 26.61
C GLY A 172 20.67 -14.67 26.03
N GLU A 173 21.05 -15.15 24.88
CA GLU A 173 22.25 -14.76 24.14
C GLU A 173 21.88 -14.08 22.81
N ARG A 174 22.45 -12.89 22.59
CA ARG A 174 22.36 -12.17 21.33
C ARG A 174 23.43 -12.68 20.37
N ILE A 175 23.03 -12.99 19.15
CA ILE A 175 23.91 -13.45 18.08
C ILE A 175 23.67 -12.68 16.80
N SER A 176 24.72 -12.46 16.04
CA SER A 176 24.61 -11.81 14.74
C SER A 176 23.91 -12.71 13.72
N LEU A 177 23.12 -12.10 12.82
CA LEU A 177 22.53 -12.81 11.69
C LEU A 177 23.57 -13.05 10.58
N ASP A 178 23.41 -14.17 9.87
CA ASP A 178 24.12 -14.37 8.63
C ASP A 178 23.76 -13.30 7.59
N PRO A 179 24.65 -12.98 6.62
CA PRO A 179 24.43 -11.90 5.67
C PRO A 179 23.18 -12.03 4.82
N GLU A 180 22.81 -13.24 4.41
CA GLU A 180 21.63 -13.47 3.59
C GLU A 180 20.35 -13.23 4.39
N ARG A 181 20.29 -13.73 5.61
CA ARG A 181 19.15 -13.55 6.49
C ARG A 181 18.99 -12.08 6.86
N ARG A 182 20.10 -11.43 7.25
CA ARG A 182 20.11 -9.98 7.53
C ARG A 182 19.53 -9.17 6.37
N SER A 183 19.91 -9.49 5.13
CA SER A 183 19.38 -8.81 3.94
C SER A 183 17.86 -8.98 3.80
N ARG A 184 17.34 -10.16 4.09
CA ARG A 184 15.88 -10.45 3.98
C ARG A 184 15.03 -9.74 5.03
N VAL A 185 15.56 -9.58 6.25
CA VAL A 185 14.84 -8.95 7.38
C VAL A 185 15.24 -7.51 7.63
N ALA A 186 16.11 -6.94 6.79
CA ALA A 186 16.62 -5.57 6.92
C ALA A 186 15.52 -4.51 7.00
N TRP A 187 14.42 -4.68 6.26
CA TRP A 187 13.29 -3.77 6.29
C TRP A 187 12.56 -3.71 7.65
N GLN A 188 12.76 -4.70 8.50
CA GLN A 188 12.28 -4.73 9.89
C GLN A 188 13.29 -4.11 10.87
N HIS A 189 14.45 -3.63 10.40
CA HIS A 189 15.55 -3.12 11.23
C HIS A 189 16.16 -4.18 12.15
N THR A 190 16.09 -5.45 11.79
CA THR A 190 16.59 -6.56 12.60
C THR A 190 18.10 -6.67 12.48
N VAL A 191 18.81 -6.52 13.60
CA VAL A 191 20.28 -6.56 13.66
C VAL A 191 20.82 -7.95 14.04
N GLY A 192 20.05 -8.74 14.80
CA GLY A 192 20.48 -10.02 15.35
C GLY A 192 19.33 -10.98 15.65
N GLU A 193 19.68 -12.16 16.14
CA GLU A 193 18.79 -13.13 16.77
C GLU A 193 19.06 -13.12 18.28
N LEU A 194 18.01 -13.19 19.10
CA LEU A 194 18.13 -13.40 20.55
C LEU A 194 17.67 -14.83 20.86
N ARG A 195 18.63 -15.67 21.23
CA ARG A 195 18.37 -17.06 21.70
C ARG A 195 17.90 -17.01 23.13
N VAL A 196 16.60 -17.15 23.32
CA VAL A 196 15.95 -17.03 24.62
C VAL A 196 16.12 -18.33 25.43
N GLU A 197 16.71 -18.24 26.61
CA GLU A 197 16.80 -19.29 27.59
C GLU A 197 15.59 -19.26 28.53
N TRP A 198 15.19 -18.06 28.94
CA TRP A 198 14.09 -17.85 29.87
C TRP A 198 13.24 -16.63 29.47
N LEU A 199 11.91 -16.77 29.67
CA LEU A 199 10.89 -15.77 29.44
C LEU A 199 10.16 -15.51 30.76
N GLY A 200 10.27 -14.29 31.27
CA GLY A 200 9.79 -13.89 32.59
C GLY A 200 8.51 -13.06 32.57
N ASP A 201 8.46 -12.07 33.45
CA ASP A 201 7.31 -11.25 33.68
C ASP A 201 6.96 -10.37 32.48
N VAL A 202 5.68 -10.04 32.37
CA VAL A 202 5.12 -9.21 31.29
C VAL A 202 4.64 -7.90 31.91
N ALA A 203 4.94 -6.79 31.27
CA ALA A 203 4.44 -5.48 31.63
C ALA A 203 3.71 -4.85 30.43
N ASP A 204 2.65 -4.12 30.75
CA ASP A 204 1.84 -3.44 29.75
C ASP A 204 2.65 -2.45 28.91
N GLY A 205 2.28 -2.33 27.65
CA GLY A 205 2.80 -1.30 26.76
C GLY A 205 2.27 0.10 27.07
N GLY A 206 2.75 1.11 26.34
CA GLY A 206 2.27 2.48 26.42
C GLY A 206 0.77 2.61 26.10
N ALA A 207 0.15 3.73 26.45
CA ALA A 207 -1.30 3.96 26.29
C ALA A 207 -1.79 3.71 24.84
N LEU A 208 -1.00 4.10 23.84
CA LEU A 208 -1.35 3.88 22.43
C LEU A 208 -1.32 2.39 22.05
N ALA A 209 -0.32 1.64 22.51
CA ALA A 209 -0.23 0.19 22.28
C ALA A 209 -1.42 -0.53 22.94
N ARG A 210 -1.72 -0.22 24.20
CA ARG A 210 -2.90 -0.76 24.90
C ARG A 210 -4.21 -0.47 24.18
N SER A 211 -4.39 0.77 23.69
CA SER A 211 -5.57 1.15 22.89
C SER A 211 -5.69 0.30 21.62
N SER A 212 -4.58 0.16 20.87
CA SER A 212 -4.54 -0.66 19.66
C SER A 212 -4.85 -2.12 19.96
N ASN A 213 -4.21 -2.71 20.98
CA ASN A 213 -4.41 -4.10 21.38
C ASN A 213 -5.87 -4.35 21.83
N ARG A 214 -6.47 -3.41 22.57
CA ARG A 214 -7.89 -3.52 22.98
C ARG A 214 -8.84 -3.53 21.76
N VAL A 215 -8.58 -2.69 20.75
CA VAL A 215 -9.39 -2.68 19.53
C VAL A 215 -9.22 -3.99 18.77
N ARG A 216 -7.98 -4.51 18.64
CA ARG A 216 -7.73 -5.80 18.00
C ARG A 216 -8.42 -6.95 18.74
N ALA A 217 -8.37 -6.95 20.09
CA ALA A 217 -9.08 -7.93 20.90
C ALA A 217 -10.60 -7.86 20.67
N LEU A 218 -11.20 -6.67 20.67
CA LEU A 218 -12.64 -6.51 20.39
C LEU A 218 -13.02 -7.00 18.98
N VAL A 219 -12.14 -6.78 17.98
CA VAL A 219 -12.36 -7.31 16.63
C VAL A 219 -12.27 -8.84 16.62
N ALA A 220 -11.31 -9.41 17.36
CA ALA A 220 -11.15 -10.86 17.49
C ALA A 220 -12.35 -11.50 18.20
N ASP A 221 -12.79 -10.94 19.33
CA ASP A 221 -13.97 -11.40 20.09
C ASP A 221 -15.23 -11.35 19.22
N GLY A 222 -15.40 -10.29 18.45
CA GLY A 222 -16.50 -10.18 17.51
C GLY A 222 -16.40 -11.23 16.40
N ALA A 223 -15.24 -11.33 15.73
CA ALA A 223 -15.02 -12.27 14.66
C ALA A 223 -15.23 -13.72 15.09
N ALA A 224 -14.85 -14.09 16.32
CA ALA A 224 -15.03 -15.44 16.86
C ALA A 224 -16.49 -15.93 16.80
N LEU A 225 -17.47 -15.01 16.79
CA LEU A 225 -18.91 -15.36 16.72
C LEU A 225 -19.33 -15.97 15.36
N ILE A 226 -18.52 -15.84 14.31
CA ILE A 226 -18.84 -16.49 13.00
C ILE A 226 -18.22 -17.87 12.87
N GLY A 227 -17.35 -18.27 13.82
CA GLY A 227 -16.68 -19.57 13.86
C GLY A 227 -15.44 -19.67 12.99
N THR A 228 -14.64 -20.72 13.27
CA THR A 228 -13.40 -21.03 12.55
C THR A 228 -13.67 -21.84 11.28
N PRO A 229 -12.90 -21.64 10.20
CA PRO A 229 -11.75 -20.74 10.05
C PRO A 229 -12.10 -19.33 9.55
N GLU A 230 -13.39 -19.04 9.37
CA GLU A 230 -13.88 -17.78 8.78
C GLU A 230 -13.52 -16.54 9.64
N ASP A 231 -13.44 -16.71 10.97
CA ASP A 231 -13.04 -15.65 11.91
C ASP A 231 -11.62 -15.11 11.63
N SER A 232 -10.67 -16.01 11.37
CA SER A 232 -9.30 -15.63 11.05
C SER A 232 -9.20 -14.92 9.70
N LEU A 233 -10.02 -15.34 8.72
CA LEU A 233 -10.11 -14.66 7.43
C LEU A 233 -10.72 -13.26 7.58
N LEU A 234 -11.79 -13.12 8.38
CA LEU A 234 -12.42 -11.82 8.64
C LEU A 234 -11.44 -10.84 9.29
N ARG A 235 -10.66 -11.30 10.30
CA ARG A 235 -9.62 -10.48 10.93
C ARG A 235 -8.54 -10.05 9.94
N GLY A 236 -8.10 -10.98 9.09
CA GLY A 236 -7.16 -10.67 8.00
C GLY A 236 -7.69 -9.59 7.05
N LEU A 237 -8.93 -9.73 6.58
CA LEU A 237 -9.59 -8.77 5.68
C LEU A 237 -9.73 -7.37 6.30
N VAL A 238 -10.08 -7.28 7.58
CA VAL A 238 -10.47 -6.01 8.23
C VAL A 238 -9.27 -5.25 8.80
N ILE A 239 -8.39 -5.93 9.55
CA ILE A 239 -7.26 -5.33 10.25
C ILE A 239 -5.91 -5.95 9.92
N GLY A 240 -5.87 -6.90 8.97
CA GLY A 240 -4.66 -7.60 8.55
C GLY A 240 -4.08 -8.54 9.59
N ASP A 241 -4.91 -9.05 10.46
CA ASP A 241 -4.53 -10.06 11.43
C ASP A 241 -4.65 -11.46 10.81
N ASP A 242 -3.54 -11.91 10.25
CA ASP A 242 -3.41 -13.21 9.57
C ASP A 242 -2.79 -14.30 10.44
N LEU A 243 -2.56 -14.01 11.73
CA LEU A 243 -1.76 -14.85 12.64
C LEU A 243 -2.34 -16.24 12.86
N GLU A 244 -3.66 -16.35 12.92
CA GLU A 244 -4.37 -17.62 13.17
C GLU A 244 -4.94 -18.24 11.89
N GLN A 245 -4.57 -17.72 10.70
CA GLN A 245 -5.03 -18.35 9.46
C GLN A 245 -4.39 -19.72 9.26
N PRO A 246 -5.18 -20.76 8.93
CA PRO A 246 -4.64 -22.07 8.63
C PRO A 246 -3.65 -22.03 7.45
N PRO A 247 -2.53 -22.76 7.50
CA PRO A 247 -1.54 -22.78 6.41
C PRO A 247 -2.15 -23.12 5.04
N GLU A 248 -3.15 -23.99 5.04
CA GLU A 248 -3.89 -24.39 3.83
C GLU A 248 -4.69 -23.21 3.24
N MET A 249 -5.24 -22.33 4.08
CA MET A 249 -5.92 -21.10 3.67
C MET A 249 -4.91 -20.11 3.08
N ILE A 250 -3.79 -19.89 3.74
CA ILE A 250 -2.73 -18.98 3.26
C ILE A 250 -2.25 -19.42 1.88
N GLU A 251 -1.96 -20.73 1.69
CA GLU A 251 -1.48 -21.24 0.39
C GLU A 251 -2.58 -21.16 -0.68
N ARG A 252 -3.83 -21.44 -0.34
CA ARG A 252 -5.00 -21.30 -1.23
C ARG A 252 -5.16 -19.87 -1.74
N PHE A 253 -5.08 -18.87 -0.85
CA PHE A 253 -5.14 -17.45 -1.21
C PHE A 253 -3.94 -17.04 -2.05
N ARG A 254 -2.76 -17.60 -1.78
CA ARG A 254 -1.54 -17.34 -2.55
C ARG A 254 -1.65 -17.89 -3.98
N ARG A 255 -2.13 -19.11 -4.15
CA ARG A 255 -2.26 -19.74 -5.46
C ARG A 255 -3.38 -19.13 -6.29
N SER A 256 -4.50 -18.76 -5.68
CA SER A 256 -5.59 -18.06 -6.36
C SER A 256 -5.29 -16.58 -6.70
N GLY A 257 -4.15 -16.01 -6.27
CA GLY A 257 -3.80 -14.61 -6.49
C GLY A 257 -4.53 -13.61 -5.59
N LEU A 258 -5.16 -14.11 -4.51
CA LEU A 258 -5.96 -13.31 -3.57
C LEU A 258 -5.22 -12.97 -2.26
N SER A 259 -3.94 -13.34 -2.10
CA SER A 259 -3.18 -13.09 -0.85
C SER A 259 -3.11 -11.61 -0.45
N HIS A 260 -3.25 -10.69 -1.40
CA HIS A 260 -3.32 -9.26 -1.09
C HIS A 260 -4.60 -8.86 -0.34
N LEU A 261 -5.62 -9.70 -0.28
CA LEU A 261 -6.84 -9.48 0.51
C LEU A 261 -6.65 -9.85 1.98
N THR A 262 -5.85 -10.89 2.29
CA THR A 262 -5.56 -11.30 3.67
C THR A 262 -4.48 -10.46 4.33
N ALA A 263 -3.60 -9.85 3.54
CA ALA A 263 -2.71 -8.79 3.99
C ALA A 263 -3.43 -7.44 3.93
N VAL A 264 -3.20 -6.58 4.91
CA VAL A 264 -3.83 -5.24 4.90
C VAL A 264 -3.43 -4.49 3.64
N SER A 265 -4.42 -4.03 2.90
CA SER A 265 -4.21 -3.32 1.64
C SER A 265 -4.42 -1.80 1.80
N GLY A 266 -3.87 -1.02 0.87
CA GLY A 266 -4.14 0.41 0.81
C GLY A 266 -5.63 0.76 0.64
N GLN A 267 -6.44 -0.18 0.16
CA GLN A 267 -7.89 -0.05 0.06
C GLN A 267 -8.55 0.12 1.43
N ASN A 268 -8.03 -0.55 2.48
CA ASN A 268 -8.58 -0.46 3.83
C ASN A 268 -8.50 0.96 4.38
N VAL A 269 -7.42 1.70 4.12
CA VAL A 269 -7.31 3.13 4.49
C VAL A 269 -8.42 3.95 3.84
N THR A 270 -8.65 3.73 2.54
CA THR A 270 -9.69 4.43 1.79
C THR A 270 -11.10 4.09 2.33
N LEU A 271 -11.35 2.82 2.66
CA LEU A 271 -12.64 2.37 3.19
C LEU A 271 -12.90 2.91 4.60
N VAL A 272 -11.89 2.95 5.48
CA VAL A 272 -12.02 3.57 6.81
C VAL A 272 -12.33 5.06 6.69
N LEU A 273 -11.66 5.78 5.78
CA LEU A 273 -11.95 7.19 5.52
C LEU A 273 -13.35 7.39 4.92
N ALA A 274 -13.77 6.51 4.00
CA ALA A 274 -15.12 6.53 3.41
C ALA A 274 -16.20 6.29 4.49
N ALA A 275 -16.02 5.29 5.35
CA ALA A 275 -16.93 5.00 6.47
C ALA A 275 -17.01 6.17 7.45
N SER A 276 -15.90 6.88 7.68
CA SER A 276 -15.83 8.03 8.59
C SER A 276 -16.30 9.34 7.95
N SER A 277 -16.47 9.38 6.62
CA SER A 277 -16.73 10.63 5.88
C SER A 277 -17.98 11.38 6.29
N PRO A 278 -19.13 10.73 6.67
CA PRO A 278 -20.32 11.47 7.12
C PRO A 278 -20.05 12.30 8.39
N LEU A 279 -19.20 11.77 9.30
CA LEU A 279 -18.79 12.48 10.51
C LEU A 279 -17.76 13.57 10.20
N LEU A 280 -16.76 13.25 9.39
CA LEU A 280 -15.69 14.19 9.02
C LEU A 280 -16.23 15.43 8.29
N ARG A 281 -17.27 15.27 7.45
CA ARG A 281 -17.92 16.39 6.75
C ARG A 281 -18.60 17.39 7.68
N ARG A 282 -18.96 17.00 8.90
CA ARG A 282 -19.57 17.89 9.92
C ARG A 282 -18.54 18.78 10.63
N LEU A 283 -17.25 18.47 10.48
CA LEU A 283 -16.16 19.19 11.13
C LEU A 283 -15.73 20.42 10.30
N ARG A 284 -15.28 21.47 11.02
CA ARG A 284 -14.62 22.63 10.40
C ARG A 284 -13.34 22.17 9.68
N THR A 285 -12.94 22.86 8.63
CA THR A 285 -11.85 22.45 7.70
C THR A 285 -10.55 22.03 8.42
N ARG A 286 -10.07 22.79 9.40
CA ARG A 286 -8.87 22.43 10.18
C ARG A 286 -9.08 21.20 11.06
N ALA A 287 -10.21 21.15 11.77
CA ALA A 287 -10.57 20.00 12.60
C ALA A 287 -10.72 18.74 11.75
N ARG A 288 -11.35 18.84 10.58
CA ARG A 288 -11.46 17.74 9.61
C ARG A 288 -10.09 17.22 9.18
N LEU A 289 -9.14 18.11 8.81
CA LEU A 289 -7.79 17.71 8.45
C LEU A 289 -7.09 16.95 9.59
N LEU A 290 -7.07 17.54 10.79
CA LEU A 290 -6.42 16.93 11.96
C LEU A 290 -7.06 15.59 12.35
N THR A 291 -8.39 15.49 12.34
CA THR A 291 -9.10 14.23 12.62
C THR A 291 -8.81 13.19 11.54
N THR A 292 -8.75 13.59 10.26
CA THR A 292 -8.39 12.67 9.16
C THR A 292 -6.98 12.12 9.35
N ILE A 293 -5.99 12.98 9.63
CA ILE A 293 -4.60 12.55 9.90
C ILE A 293 -4.55 11.65 11.14
N GLY A 294 -5.23 12.02 12.22
CA GLY A 294 -5.31 11.23 13.45
C GLY A 294 -5.91 9.84 13.22
N LEU A 295 -6.98 9.75 12.41
CA LEU A 295 -7.63 8.50 12.05
C LEU A 295 -6.71 7.59 11.22
N ILE A 296 -5.98 8.18 10.25
CA ILE A 296 -5.00 7.44 9.45
C ILE A 296 -3.88 6.93 10.35
N ALA A 297 -3.30 7.77 11.19
CA ALA A 297 -2.23 7.38 12.11
C ALA A 297 -2.68 6.28 13.08
N TRP A 298 -3.89 6.38 13.61
CA TRP A 298 -4.47 5.35 14.47
C TRP A 298 -4.68 4.03 13.73
N PHE A 299 -5.18 4.06 12.50
CA PHE A 299 -5.36 2.86 11.69
C PHE A 299 -4.02 2.19 11.33
N VAL A 300 -3.00 2.99 10.96
CA VAL A 300 -1.62 2.51 10.75
C VAL A 300 -1.09 1.75 11.97
N MET A 301 -1.38 2.25 13.16
CA MET A 301 -0.96 1.60 14.42
C MET A 301 -1.72 0.30 14.70
N ILE A 302 -3.03 0.23 14.43
CA ILE A 302 -3.82 -1.00 14.55
C ILE A 302 -3.29 -2.09 13.61
N THR A 303 -2.85 -1.70 12.41
CA THR A 303 -2.33 -2.59 11.37
C THR A 303 -0.82 -2.86 11.47
N ARG A 304 -0.20 -2.56 12.63
CA ARG A 304 1.21 -2.85 12.94
C ARG A 304 2.21 -2.26 11.94
N PHE A 305 1.93 -1.05 11.42
CA PHE A 305 2.83 -0.32 10.50
C PHE A 305 3.20 -1.09 9.22
N GLU A 306 2.29 -1.92 8.73
CA GLU A 306 2.49 -2.65 7.47
C GLU A 306 2.89 -1.71 6.33
N PRO A 307 3.93 -2.05 5.52
CA PRO A 307 4.46 -1.16 4.48
C PRO A 307 3.43 -0.70 3.45
N SER A 308 2.45 -1.55 3.12
CA SER A 308 1.36 -1.21 2.21
C SER A 308 0.43 -0.13 2.78
N ILE A 309 0.18 -0.18 4.09
CA ILE A 309 -0.64 0.80 4.83
C ILE A 309 0.13 2.11 5.02
N LEU A 310 1.43 2.03 5.34
CA LEU A 310 2.28 3.23 5.42
C LEU A 310 2.24 4.03 4.12
N ARG A 311 2.38 3.36 2.95
CA ARG A 311 2.26 4.00 1.64
C ARG A 311 0.88 4.63 1.45
N ALA A 312 -0.19 3.87 1.68
CA ALA A 312 -1.56 4.36 1.47
C ALA A 312 -1.92 5.49 2.44
N GLY A 313 -1.53 5.35 3.71
CA GLY A 313 -1.69 6.39 4.73
C GLY A 313 -0.95 7.67 4.35
N THR A 314 0.29 7.58 3.92
CA THR A 314 1.07 8.73 3.45
C THR A 314 0.40 9.40 2.25
N MET A 315 -0.06 8.64 1.25
CA MET A 315 -0.82 9.19 0.11
C MET A 315 -2.09 9.90 0.58
N ALA A 316 -2.84 9.30 1.51
CA ALA A 316 -4.08 9.87 2.04
C ALA A 316 -3.83 11.16 2.83
N VAL A 317 -2.75 11.22 3.64
CA VAL A 317 -2.32 12.44 4.34
C VAL A 317 -1.95 13.53 3.34
N LEU A 318 -1.13 13.22 2.33
CA LEU A 318 -0.74 14.17 1.29
C LEU A 318 -1.97 14.68 0.51
N ALA A 319 -2.94 13.80 0.20
CA ALA A 319 -4.19 14.19 -0.46
C ALA A 319 -5.02 15.12 0.43
N ALA A 320 -5.17 14.80 1.73
CA ALA A 320 -5.91 15.62 2.69
C ALA A 320 -5.27 17.01 2.87
N VAL A 321 -3.94 17.07 2.95
CA VAL A 321 -3.18 18.33 2.99
C VAL A 321 -3.35 19.10 1.69
N GLY A 322 -3.21 18.44 0.53
CA GLY A 322 -3.41 19.04 -0.80
C GLY A 322 -4.79 19.68 -0.94
N ALA A 323 -5.83 18.95 -0.57
CA ALA A 323 -7.21 19.45 -0.56
C ALA A 323 -7.40 20.64 0.42
N HIS A 324 -6.73 20.61 1.59
CA HIS A 324 -6.80 21.70 2.56
C HIS A 324 -6.19 23.01 2.04
N ILE A 325 -5.11 22.94 1.27
CA ILE A 325 -4.44 24.11 0.68
C ILE A 325 -4.97 24.46 -0.71
N GLY A 326 -6.06 23.82 -1.16
CA GLY A 326 -6.68 24.07 -2.47
C GLY A 326 -5.83 23.62 -3.67
N ARG A 327 -4.88 22.71 -3.48
CA ARG A 327 -3.99 22.19 -4.54
C ARG A 327 -4.22 20.71 -4.74
N GLU A 328 -5.08 20.35 -5.67
CA GLU A 328 -5.21 18.97 -6.10
C GLU A 328 -3.98 18.54 -6.93
N ARG A 329 -3.49 17.36 -6.66
CA ARG A 329 -2.33 16.77 -7.36
C ARG A 329 -2.75 15.50 -8.07
N SER A 330 -2.08 15.20 -9.18
CA SER A 330 -2.34 13.94 -9.88
C SER A 330 -2.04 12.74 -8.97
N PRO A 331 -2.83 11.65 -9.05
CA PRO A 331 -2.62 10.46 -8.22
C PRO A 331 -1.21 9.85 -8.36
N ILE A 332 -0.61 9.92 -9.55
CA ILE A 332 0.75 9.41 -9.78
C ILE A 332 1.80 10.24 -9.04
N ARG A 333 1.60 11.57 -8.98
CA ARG A 333 2.47 12.46 -8.19
C ARG A 333 2.34 12.19 -6.70
N MET A 334 1.11 11.95 -6.21
CA MET A 334 0.88 11.60 -4.81
C MET A 334 1.57 10.27 -4.45
N LEU A 335 1.52 9.28 -5.33
CA LEU A 335 2.24 8.02 -5.16
C LEU A 335 3.76 8.26 -5.09
N ALA A 336 4.32 9.02 -6.03
CA ALA A 336 5.74 9.30 -6.07
C ALA A 336 6.21 10.08 -4.82
N LEU A 337 5.46 11.10 -4.39
CA LEU A 337 5.76 11.86 -3.18
C LEU A 337 5.65 10.99 -1.92
N ALA A 338 4.69 10.06 -1.85
CA ALA A 338 4.58 9.13 -0.74
C ALA A 338 5.78 8.19 -0.67
N VAL A 339 6.24 7.67 -1.82
CA VAL A 339 7.46 6.84 -1.88
C VAL A 339 8.68 7.65 -1.43
N VAL A 340 8.87 8.88 -1.92
CA VAL A 340 9.98 9.74 -1.49
C VAL A 340 9.92 9.99 0.01
N ALA A 341 8.75 10.35 0.54
CA ALA A 341 8.60 10.62 1.97
C ALA A 341 8.95 9.39 2.83
N LEU A 342 8.43 8.21 2.46
CA LEU A 342 8.71 6.97 3.18
C LEU A 342 10.18 6.58 3.11
N VAL A 343 10.80 6.71 1.94
CA VAL A 343 12.21 6.37 1.73
C VAL A 343 13.15 7.32 2.46
N VAL A 344 12.80 8.58 2.59
CA VAL A 344 13.57 9.56 3.37
C VAL A 344 13.43 9.31 4.88
N ILE A 345 12.23 8.94 5.34
CA ILE A 345 11.97 8.62 6.76
C ILE A 345 12.64 7.29 7.14
N ASP A 346 12.44 6.27 6.30
CA ASP A 346 12.99 4.93 6.51
C ASP A 346 13.56 4.35 5.21
N PRO A 347 14.86 4.48 4.96
CA PRO A 347 15.49 3.96 3.75
C PRO A 347 15.39 2.43 3.63
N LEU A 348 15.33 1.69 4.75
CA LEU A 348 15.26 0.23 4.74
C LEU A 348 13.92 -0.31 4.24
N ILE A 349 12.86 0.52 4.24
CA ILE A 349 11.56 0.14 3.68
C ILE A 349 11.65 -0.23 2.19
N THR A 350 12.66 0.27 1.47
CA THR A 350 12.92 -0.09 0.07
C THR A 350 13.27 -1.57 -0.12
N ARG A 351 13.61 -2.29 0.95
CA ARG A 351 13.86 -3.74 0.94
C ARG A 351 12.60 -4.56 1.18
N SER A 352 11.48 -3.92 1.51
CA SER A 352 10.19 -4.59 1.68
C SER A 352 9.58 -4.96 0.33
N VAL A 353 9.36 -6.26 0.12
CA VAL A 353 8.59 -6.77 -1.03
C VAL A 353 7.16 -6.21 -1.03
N GLY A 354 6.53 -6.10 0.16
CA GLY A 354 5.19 -5.55 0.34
C GLY A 354 5.07 -4.11 -0.16
N LEU A 355 6.09 -3.27 0.07
CA LEU A 355 6.12 -1.91 -0.48
C LEU A 355 6.08 -1.93 -2.02
N TRP A 356 6.95 -2.71 -2.66
CA TRP A 356 7.06 -2.73 -4.13
C TRP A 356 5.84 -3.33 -4.82
N LEU A 357 5.24 -4.37 -4.24
CA LEU A 357 3.96 -4.90 -4.71
C LEU A 357 2.85 -3.84 -4.63
N SER A 358 2.78 -3.13 -3.50
CA SER A 358 1.78 -2.09 -3.28
C SER A 358 1.97 -0.88 -4.20
N VAL A 359 3.21 -0.43 -4.38
CA VAL A 359 3.57 0.66 -5.32
C VAL A 359 3.27 0.24 -6.76
N GLY A 360 3.67 -0.97 -7.15
CA GLY A 360 3.43 -1.53 -8.48
C GLY A 360 1.93 -1.63 -8.79
N ALA A 361 1.13 -2.21 -7.87
CA ALA A 361 -0.33 -2.29 -8.02
C ALA A 361 -0.94 -0.90 -8.22
N THR A 362 -0.59 0.05 -7.36
CA THR A 362 -1.15 1.42 -7.42
C THR A 362 -0.73 2.13 -8.71
N ALA A 363 0.54 2.03 -9.11
CA ALA A 363 1.03 2.60 -10.36
C ALA A 363 0.31 1.98 -11.57
N GLY A 364 0.08 0.66 -11.54
CA GLY A 364 -0.68 -0.05 -12.56
C GLY A 364 -2.13 0.41 -12.65
N VAL A 365 -2.82 0.51 -11.52
CA VAL A 365 -4.21 1.00 -11.47
C VAL A 365 -4.33 2.44 -11.99
N ILE A 366 -3.43 3.34 -11.57
CA ILE A 366 -3.49 4.76 -11.93
C ILE A 366 -2.96 4.99 -13.35
N GLY A 367 -1.90 4.28 -13.75
CA GLY A 367 -1.19 4.53 -15.00
C GLY A 367 -1.69 3.66 -16.15
N ILE A 368 -1.85 2.35 -15.94
CA ILE A 368 -2.21 1.38 -16.97
C ILE A 368 -3.74 1.26 -17.10
N GLY A 369 -4.45 1.13 -15.97
CA GLY A 369 -5.90 0.92 -15.96
C GLY A 369 -6.69 1.87 -16.86
N PRO A 370 -6.53 3.21 -16.74
CA PRO A 370 -7.25 4.16 -17.59
C PRO A 370 -6.95 4.01 -19.09
N ARG A 371 -5.73 3.56 -19.44
CA ARG A 371 -5.33 3.32 -20.83
C ARG A 371 -5.99 2.08 -21.45
N LEU A 372 -6.42 1.13 -20.60
CA LEU A 372 -7.12 -0.08 -21.04
C LEU A 372 -8.62 0.16 -21.26
N LEU A 373 -9.21 1.17 -20.59
CA LEU A 373 -10.66 1.43 -20.65
C LEU A 373 -11.24 1.55 -22.06
N PRO A 374 -10.63 2.28 -23.02
CA PRO A 374 -11.18 2.38 -24.37
C PRO A 374 -11.29 1.03 -25.09
N GLY A 375 -10.31 0.12 -24.87
CA GLY A 375 -10.33 -1.23 -25.43
C GLY A 375 -11.37 -2.15 -24.79
N LEU A 376 -11.80 -1.83 -23.56
CA LEU A 376 -12.76 -2.61 -22.78
C LEU A 376 -14.18 -2.05 -22.82
N ALA A 377 -14.43 -0.96 -23.54
CA ALA A 377 -15.73 -0.25 -23.55
C ALA A 377 -16.93 -1.17 -23.85
N ARG A 378 -16.74 -2.22 -24.67
CA ARG A 378 -17.79 -3.21 -24.98
C ARG A 378 -18.25 -4.05 -23.79
N LEU A 379 -17.46 -4.11 -22.69
CA LEU A 379 -17.84 -4.82 -21.47
C LEU A 379 -18.82 -4.03 -20.58
N GLY A 380 -19.20 -2.82 -20.94
CA GLY A 380 -20.15 -2.02 -20.19
C GLY A 380 -19.71 -1.83 -18.73
N LEU A 381 -20.55 -2.23 -17.77
CA LEU A 381 -20.29 -2.08 -16.35
C LEU A 381 -19.04 -2.85 -15.85
N LEU A 382 -18.60 -3.88 -16.56
CA LEU A 382 -17.41 -4.66 -16.21
C LEU A 382 -16.11 -4.01 -16.71
N ALA A 383 -16.16 -3.02 -17.59
CA ALA A 383 -14.97 -2.37 -18.17
C ALA A 383 -14.04 -1.81 -17.09
N THR A 384 -14.56 -1.06 -16.13
CA THR A 384 -13.76 -0.45 -15.06
C THR A 384 -13.16 -1.50 -14.11
N PRO A 385 -13.91 -2.45 -13.54
CA PRO A 385 -13.33 -3.51 -12.71
C PRO A 385 -12.24 -4.33 -13.42
N VAL A 386 -12.47 -4.70 -14.68
CA VAL A 386 -11.48 -5.44 -15.48
C VAL A 386 -10.23 -4.60 -15.74
N ALA A 387 -10.39 -3.32 -16.12
CA ALA A 387 -9.26 -2.40 -16.35
C ALA A 387 -8.42 -2.21 -15.09
N VAL A 388 -9.06 -2.02 -13.93
CA VAL A 388 -8.39 -1.86 -12.63
C VAL A 388 -7.63 -3.13 -12.26
N THR A 389 -8.28 -4.29 -12.35
CA THR A 389 -7.66 -5.58 -12.00
C THR A 389 -6.47 -5.90 -12.91
N LEU A 390 -6.65 -5.75 -14.23
CA LEU A 390 -5.58 -5.99 -15.20
C LEU A 390 -4.44 -4.98 -15.06
N GLY A 391 -4.77 -3.70 -14.81
CA GLY A 391 -3.78 -2.66 -14.52
C GLY A 391 -2.96 -2.99 -13.28
N ALA A 392 -3.61 -3.39 -12.18
CA ALA A 392 -2.94 -3.82 -10.96
C ALA A 392 -2.03 -5.04 -11.21
N GLN A 393 -2.53 -6.06 -11.92
CA GLN A 393 -1.78 -7.29 -12.21
C GLN A 393 -0.54 -7.02 -13.07
N LEU A 394 -0.65 -6.18 -14.07
CA LEU A 394 0.49 -5.73 -14.89
C LEU A 394 1.50 -4.93 -14.05
N GLY A 395 1.01 -4.08 -13.15
CA GLY A 395 1.85 -3.29 -12.26
C GLY A 395 2.64 -4.13 -11.25
N VAL A 396 2.07 -5.23 -10.75
CA VAL A 396 2.75 -6.14 -9.81
C VAL A 396 3.54 -7.25 -10.50
N ALA A 397 3.42 -7.42 -11.82
CA ALA A 397 4.01 -8.55 -12.53
C ALA A 397 5.52 -8.66 -12.27
N VAL A 398 6.27 -7.58 -12.43
CA VAL A 398 7.72 -7.58 -12.23
C VAL A 398 8.10 -7.86 -10.77
N PRO A 399 7.61 -7.10 -9.76
CA PRO A 399 7.96 -7.40 -8.38
C PRO A 399 7.47 -8.77 -7.90
N SER A 400 6.33 -9.28 -8.39
CA SER A 400 5.83 -10.61 -8.05
C SER A 400 6.73 -11.73 -8.61
N LEU A 401 7.18 -11.60 -9.86
CA LEU A 401 8.10 -12.56 -10.46
C LEU A 401 9.46 -12.57 -9.77
N ILE A 402 9.98 -11.41 -9.37
CA ILE A 402 11.26 -11.32 -8.65
C ILE A 402 11.13 -11.95 -7.26
N ALA A 403 10.05 -11.65 -6.53
CA ALA A 403 9.90 -12.07 -5.15
C ALA A 403 9.42 -13.52 -5.00
N PHE A 404 8.52 -13.98 -5.86
CA PHE A 404 7.83 -15.27 -5.72
C PHE A 404 8.05 -16.23 -6.89
N GLY A 405 8.66 -15.77 -7.99
CA GLY A 405 8.84 -16.57 -9.20
C GLY A 405 7.54 -16.93 -9.92
N ARG A 406 6.41 -16.30 -9.56
CA ARG A 406 5.08 -16.64 -10.11
C ARG A 406 4.17 -15.43 -10.29
N LEU A 407 3.25 -15.57 -11.24
CA LEU A 407 2.12 -14.66 -11.46
C LEU A 407 0.87 -15.53 -11.66
N PRO A 408 -0.10 -15.53 -10.73
CA PRO A 408 -1.29 -16.37 -10.83
C PRO A 408 -2.13 -16.02 -12.05
N LEU A 409 -2.48 -17.04 -12.86
CA LEU A 409 -3.31 -16.87 -14.06
C LEU A 409 -4.76 -16.58 -13.67
N ILE A 410 -5.29 -17.40 -12.73
CA ILE A 410 -6.68 -17.31 -12.29
C ILE A 410 -6.96 -16.03 -11.50
N GLY A 411 -5.91 -15.36 -11.00
CA GLY A 411 -6.02 -14.16 -10.20
C GLY A 411 -6.83 -13.04 -10.87
N LEU A 412 -6.84 -12.94 -12.20
CA LEU A 412 -7.66 -11.97 -12.92
C LEU A 412 -9.16 -12.20 -12.66
N ILE A 413 -9.61 -13.43 -12.80
CA ILE A 413 -11.03 -13.82 -12.61
C ILE A 413 -11.38 -13.82 -11.12
N ALA A 414 -10.51 -14.40 -10.30
CA ALA A 414 -10.70 -14.46 -8.86
C ALA A 414 -10.86 -13.06 -8.25
N ASN A 415 -10.03 -12.09 -8.67
CA ASN A 415 -10.14 -10.70 -8.23
C ASN A 415 -11.45 -10.04 -8.66
N LEU A 416 -11.88 -10.26 -9.88
CA LEU A 416 -13.14 -9.70 -10.37
C LEU A 416 -14.35 -10.15 -9.54
N LEU A 417 -14.33 -11.38 -9.02
CA LEU A 417 -15.41 -11.97 -8.22
C LEU A 417 -15.26 -11.75 -6.71
N ALA A 418 -14.04 -11.76 -6.19
CA ALA A 418 -13.77 -11.65 -4.76
C ALA A 418 -13.65 -10.19 -4.28
N VAL A 419 -12.95 -9.31 -5.02
CA VAL A 419 -12.63 -7.95 -4.55
C VAL A 419 -13.86 -7.08 -4.28
N PRO A 420 -14.93 -7.07 -5.09
CA PRO A 420 -16.12 -6.28 -4.79
C PRO A 420 -16.77 -6.69 -3.45
N VAL A 421 -16.88 -8.00 -3.20
CA VAL A 421 -17.47 -8.53 -1.96
C VAL A 421 -16.52 -8.30 -0.78
N ALA A 422 -15.23 -8.55 -0.96
CA ALA A 422 -14.22 -8.24 0.06
C ALA A 422 -14.23 -6.75 0.44
N GLY A 423 -14.41 -5.84 -0.53
CA GLY A 423 -14.54 -4.41 -0.27
C GLY A 423 -15.74 -4.07 0.62
N VAL A 424 -16.89 -4.71 0.40
CA VAL A 424 -18.06 -4.55 1.29
C VAL A 424 -17.77 -5.12 2.68
N VAL A 425 -17.18 -6.32 2.76
CA VAL A 425 -16.77 -6.94 4.03
C VAL A 425 -15.81 -6.04 4.80
N MET A 426 -14.80 -5.46 4.14
CA MET A 426 -13.86 -4.54 4.77
C MET A 426 -14.53 -3.25 5.26
N LEU A 427 -15.48 -2.70 4.47
CA LEU A 427 -16.17 -1.45 4.81
C LEU A 427 -17.05 -1.60 6.05
N VAL A 428 -17.85 -2.68 6.11
CA VAL A 428 -18.81 -2.90 7.19
C VAL A 428 -18.28 -3.81 8.29
N GLY A 429 -17.27 -4.63 8.00
CA GLY A 429 -16.73 -5.64 8.91
C GLY A 429 -16.08 -5.05 10.14
N LEU A 430 -15.28 -3.98 10.01
CA LEU A 430 -14.66 -3.33 11.16
C LEU A 430 -15.70 -2.82 12.16
N PRO A 431 -16.67 -1.96 11.81
CA PRO A 431 -17.70 -1.53 12.74
C PRO A 431 -18.57 -2.69 13.25
N ALA A 432 -18.88 -3.68 12.40
CA ALA A 432 -19.67 -4.85 12.80
C ALA A 432 -18.93 -5.71 13.84
N CYS A 433 -17.62 -5.99 13.63
CA CYS A 433 -16.80 -6.72 14.60
C CYS A 433 -16.68 -5.98 15.94
N LEU A 434 -16.49 -4.66 15.92
CA LEU A 434 -16.43 -3.87 17.15
C LEU A 434 -17.75 -3.92 17.92
N LEU A 435 -18.90 -3.77 17.25
CA LEU A 435 -20.22 -3.87 17.88
C LEU A 435 -20.48 -5.28 18.40
N ALA A 436 -20.14 -6.31 17.60
CA ALA A 436 -20.29 -7.70 17.98
C ALA A 436 -19.39 -8.07 19.16
N GLY A 437 -18.13 -7.61 19.17
CA GLY A 437 -17.18 -7.82 20.26
C GLY A 437 -17.65 -7.17 21.58
N LEU A 438 -18.23 -5.97 21.50
CA LEU A 438 -18.84 -5.34 22.69
C LEU A 438 -20.02 -6.13 23.24
N THR A 439 -20.75 -6.87 22.41
CA THR A 439 -21.92 -7.67 22.82
C THR A 439 -21.60 -9.14 23.07
N ALA A 440 -20.41 -9.60 22.72
CA ALA A 440 -20.01 -11.02 22.72
C ALA A 440 -20.22 -11.71 24.09
N THR A 441 -19.97 -10.97 25.19
CA THR A 441 -20.07 -11.53 26.56
C THR A 441 -21.49 -11.61 27.11
N PHE A 442 -22.37 -10.66 26.76
CA PHE A 442 -23.71 -10.57 27.36
C PHE A 442 -24.86 -10.84 26.38
N ALA A 443 -24.64 -10.71 25.09
CA ALA A 443 -25.64 -10.93 24.05
C ALA A 443 -25.03 -11.52 22.75
N PRO A 444 -24.38 -12.71 22.78
CA PRO A 444 -23.67 -13.27 21.65
C PRO A 444 -24.57 -13.48 20.42
N LEU A 445 -25.86 -13.78 20.62
CA LEU A 445 -26.83 -13.87 19.52
C LEU A 445 -26.99 -12.57 18.75
N VAL A 446 -26.99 -11.42 19.43
CA VAL A 446 -27.07 -10.11 18.77
C VAL A 446 -25.81 -9.87 17.95
N GLY A 447 -24.63 -10.19 18.49
CA GLY A 447 -23.36 -10.10 17.77
C GLY A 447 -23.34 -11.00 16.53
N SER A 448 -23.80 -12.24 16.63
CA SER A 448 -23.89 -13.16 15.51
C SER A 448 -24.85 -12.69 14.41
N LEU A 449 -25.99 -12.10 14.79
CA LEU A 449 -26.93 -11.49 13.83
C LEU A 449 -26.32 -10.28 13.09
N ILE A 450 -25.59 -9.42 13.82
CA ILE A 450 -24.87 -8.28 13.22
C ILE A 450 -23.85 -8.79 12.19
N LEU A 451 -23.15 -9.87 12.50
CA LEU A 451 -22.10 -10.43 11.63
C LEU A 451 -22.62 -11.37 10.54
N ALA A 452 -23.87 -11.83 10.58
CA ALA A 452 -24.41 -12.77 9.60
C ALA A 452 -24.21 -12.34 8.12
N PRO A 453 -24.48 -11.10 7.70
CA PRO A 453 -24.22 -10.67 6.34
C PRO A 453 -22.72 -10.59 6.02
N VAL A 454 -21.89 -10.22 7.01
CA VAL A 454 -20.43 -10.18 6.85
C VAL A 454 -19.88 -11.60 6.67
N ALA A 455 -20.34 -12.57 7.47
CA ALA A 455 -19.96 -13.98 7.38
C ALA A 455 -20.28 -14.56 5.99
N LEU A 456 -21.41 -14.20 5.39
CA LEU A 456 -21.75 -14.61 4.04
C LEU A 456 -20.73 -14.09 3.02
N GLY A 457 -20.32 -12.83 3.16
CA GLY A 457 -19.27 -12.24 2.30
C GLY A 457 -17.91 -12.91 2.50
N VAL A 458 -17.52 -13.20 3.75
CA VAL A 458 -16.28 -13.93 4.06
C VAL A 458 -16.27 -15.31 3.42
N ARG A 459 -17.36 -16.09 3.57
CA ARG A 459 -17.50 -17.39 2.92
C ARG A 459 -17.48 -17.32 1.41
N TRP A 460 -18.04 -16.27 0.82
CA TRP A 460 -17.94 -16.05 -0.63
C TRP A 460 -16.48 -15.88 -1.06
N VAL A 461 -15.73 -15.01 -0.41
CA VAL A 461 -14.31 -14.76 -0.72
C VAL A 461 -13.48 -16.03 -0.58
N ASP A 462 -13.71 -16.83 0.49
CA ASP A 462 -13.04 -18.10 0.70
C ASP A 462 -13.38 -19.13 -0.39
N ARG A 463 -14.65 -19.22 -0.81
CA ARG A 463 -15.07 -20.12 -1.90
C ARG A 463 -14.41 -19.74 -3.22
N ILE A 464 -14.32 -18.45 -3.56
CA ILE A 464 -13.62 -18.00 -4.76
C ILE A 464 -12.13 -18.35 -4.69
N ALA A 465 -11.49 -18.17 -3.53
CA ALA A 465 -10.10 -18.58 -3.32
C ALA A 465 -9.94 -20.11 -3.51
N ALA A 466 -10.85 -20.91 -2.98
CA ALA A 466 -10.82 -22.37 -3.12
C ALA A 466 -11.02 -22.85 -4.57
N ILE A 467 -11.92 -22.22 -5.31
CA ILE A 467 -12.12 -22.51 -6.74
C ILE A 467 -10.87 -22.07 -7.53
N GLY A 468 -10.35 -20.88 -7.25
CA GLY A 468 -9.14 -20.36 -7.88
C GLY A 468 -7.93 -21.26 -7.67
N ASP A 469 -7.72 -21.76 -6.44
CA ASP A 469 -6.63 -22.69 -6.12
C ASP A 469 -6.69 -23.99 -6.94
N ARG A 470 -7.89 -24.54 -7.14
CA ARG A 470 -8.09 -25.76 -7.93
C ARG A 470 -7.87 -25.56 -9.43
N LEU A 471 -8.14 -24.37 -9.93
CA LEU A 471 -8.05 -24.02 -11.36
C LEU A 471 -6.68 -23.46 -11.75
N GLU A 472 -5.85 -23.04 -10.77
CA GLU A 472 -4.54 -22.45 -11.04
C GLU A 472 -3.56 -23.52 -11.57
N PRO A 473 -2.92 -23.28 -12.74
CA PRO A 473 -1.91 -24.16 -13.28
C PRO A 473 -0.70 -24.31 -12.34
N ALA A 474 -0.04 -25.46 -12.37
CA ALA A 474 1.17 -25.70 -11.59
C ALA A 474 2.34 -24.78 -12.02
N SER A 475 2.36 -24.36 -13.29
CA SER A 475 3.37 -23.45 -13.85
C SER A 475 2.88 -22.00 -13.86
N SER A 476 3.77 -21.05 -13.57
CA SER A 476 3.47 -19.60 -13.64
C SER A 476 3.57 -19.02 -15.06
N ILE A 477 4.13 -19.76 -16.02
CA ILE A 477 4.31 -19.31 -17.41
C ILE A 477 3.00 -18.89 -18.07
N PRO A 478 1.88 -19.67 -17.98
CA PRO A 478 0.61 -19.26 -18.53
C PRO A 478 0.10 -17.92 -17.97
N GLY A 479 0.23 -17.69 -16.67
CA GLY A 479 -0.20 -16.44 -16.03
C GLY A 479 0.53 -15.20 -16.57
N VAL A 480 1.85 -15.30 -16.75
CA VAL A 480 2.68 -14.24 -17.34
C VAL A 480 2.30 -13.98 -18.79
N LEU A 481 2.23 -15.03 -19.60
CA LEU A 481 1.92 -14.92 -21.03
C LEU A 481 0.52 -14.35 -21.26
N VAL A 482 -0.49 -14.89 -20.59
CA VAL A 482 -1.89 -14.43 -20.74
C VAL A 482 -2.03 -12.99 -20.28
N THR A 483 -1.43 -12.60 -19.15
CA THR A 483 -1.49 -11.22 -18.68
C THR A 483 -0.82 -10.25 -19.65
N ALA A 484 0.35 -10.62 -20.20
CA ALA A 484 1.07 -9.81 -21.17
C ALA A 484 0.30 -9.69 -22.51
N VAL A 485 -0.23 -10.82 -23.03
CA VAL A 485 -1.00 -10.86 -24.27
C VAL A 485 -2.31 -10.07 -24.14
N LEU A 486 -3.08 -10.29 -23.06
CA LEU A 486 -4.31 -9.53 -22.82
C LEU A 486 -4.04 -8.03 -22.68
N GLY A 487 -3.05 -7.66 -21.88
CA GLY A 487 -2.67 -6.26 -21.71
C GLY A 487 -2.25 -5.62 -23.03
N GLY A 488 -1.41 -6.30 -23.81
CA GLY A 488 -0.95 -5.85 -25.13
C GLY A 488 -2.09 -5.74 -26.14
N ALA A 489 -2.97 -6.74 -26.21
CA ALA A 489 -4.12 -6.75 -27.12
C ALA A 489 -5.11 -5.62 -26.77
N ILE A 490 -5.43 -5.41 -25.49
CA ILE A 490 -6.35 -4.35 -25.05
C ILE A 490 -5.73 -2.96 -25.32
N LEU A 491 -4.44 -2.77 -25.07
CA LEU A 491 -3.75 -1.53 -25.42
C LEU A 491 -3.72 -1.27 -26.92
N GLY A 492 -3.53 -2.31 -27.73
CA GLY A 492 -3.60 -2.24 -29.20
C GLY A 492 -4.99 -1.82 -29.66
N LEU A 493 -6.04 -2.43 -29.12
CA LEU A 493 -7.44 -2.08 -29.42
C LEU A 493 -7.78 -0.65 -28.97
N ALA A 494 -7.29 -0.22 -27.82
CA ALA A 494 -7.50 1.15 -27.32
C ALA A 494 -6.88 2.20 -28.26
N ARG A 495 -5.66 1.95 -28.77
CA ARG A 495 -5.00 2.81 -29.77
C ARG A 495 -5.78 2.83 -31.10
N TRP A 496 -6.18 1.66 -31.58
CA TRP A 496 -6.96 1.53 -32.81
C TRP A 496 -8.27 2.32 -32.76
N ASN A 497 -9.03 2.22 -31.67
CA ASN A 497 -10.27 2.96 -31.48
C ASN A 497 -10.02 4.47 -31.37
N GLY A 498 -8.94 4.91 -30.73
CA GLY A 498 -8.54 6.32 -30.66
C GLY A 498 -8.24 6.92 -32.03
N ASP A 499 -7.49 6.21 -32.86
CA ASP A 499 -7.15 6.66 -34.22
C ASP A 499 -8.36 6.72 -35.16
N THR A 500 -9.32 5.79 -35.01
CA THR A 500 -10.55 5.78 -35.82
C THR A 500 -11.51 6.91 -35.45
N THR A 501 -11.60 7.28 -34.16
CA THR A 501 -12.41 8.43 -33.72
C THR A 501 -11.78 9.75 -34.13
N ALA A 502 -10.47 9.90 -34.06
CA ALA A 502 -9.75 11.08 -34.53
C ALA A 502 -9.92 11.29 -36.03
N ARG A 503 -9.82 10.22 -36.84
CA ARG A 503 -10.03 10.27 -38.30
C ARG A 503 -11.49 10.63 -38.67
N ARG A 504 -12.47 10.10 -37.92
CA ARG A 504 -13.89 10.47 -38.14
C ARG A 504 -14.18 11.91 -37.75
N GLY A 505 -13.57 12.43 -36.68
CA GLY A 505 -13.67 13.85 -36.31
C GLY A 505 -13.11 14.77 -37.39
N ALA A 506 -11.88 14.46 -37.89
CA ALA A 506 -11.27 15.24 -38.95
C ALA A 506 -12.04 15.18 -40.30
N MET A 507 -12.69 14.05 -40.61
CA MET A 507 -13.54 13.95 -41.81
C MET A 507 -14.85 14.75 -41.67
N ASN A 508 -15.43 14.84 -40.47
CA ASN A 508 -16.64 15.63 -40.25
C ASN A 508 -16.37 17.15 -40.17
N GLU A 509 -15.15 17.57 -39.81
CA GLU A 509 -14.74 18.97 -39.89
C GLU A 509 -14.34 19.42 -41.31
N ALA A 510 -14.03 18.48 -42.19
CA ALA A 510 -13.65 18.74 -43.58
C ALA A 510 -14.86 18.67 -44.57
N ALA A 511 -16.01 18.19 -44.11
CA ALA A 511 -17.30 18.16 -44.89
C ALA A 511 -18.23 19.27 -44.41
#